data_5b4e86b77b47cd355c46e6b4997f0996
#
_entry.id   5b4e86b77b47cd355c46e6b4997f0996
#
_cell.length_a   1.000
_cell.length_b   1.000
_cell.length_c   1.000
_cell.angle_alpha   90.00
_cell.angle_beta   90.00
_cell.angle_gamma   90.00
#
_symmetry.space_group_name_H-M   'P 1'
#
loop_
_entity.id
_entity.type
_entity.pdbx_description
1 polymer ?
#
loop_
_entity_poly.entity_id
_entity_poly.type
_entity_poly.pdbx_seq_one_letter_code
_entity_poly.pdbx_strand_id
1 'polypeptide(L)'
;MGKFIYENSVKVDIEDRALTHIQLVITAKLRRGEPFGFTWKDDVSMGGGRTTVWIHAGSSLVYKYHGSRQPSVNRAWIEALAFTANAPSGLYLVPEPADQQQPDGSESALTRS
;
A
#
# COMPACT_ATOMS: atom_id res chain seq x y z
N MET A 1 -3.73 -12.03 -8.22
CA MET A 1 -2.71 -11.19 -7.58
C MET A 1 -2.31 -10.07 -8.52
N GLY A 2 -2.19 -8.87 -8.00
CA GLY A 2 -1.83 -7.73 -8.84
C GLY A 2 -0.33 -7.58 -8.98
N LYS A 3 0.07 -6.51 -9.65
CA LYS A 3 1.47 -6.28 -9.94
C LYS A 3 1.78 -4.78 -9.88
N PHE A 4 2.82 -4.43 -9.14
CA PHE A 4 3.36 -3.07 -9.11
C PHE A 4 4.58 -3.03 -10.02
N ILE A 5 4.62 -2.08 -10.94
CA ILE A 5 5.70 -1.95 -11.91
C ILE A 5 6.32 -0.58 -11.79
N TYR A 6 7.62 -0.54 -11.54
CA TYR A 6 8.39 0.68 -11.35
C TYR A 6 9.32 0.88 -12.54
N GLU A 7 9.22 2.02 -13.20
CA GLU A 7 10.10 2.41 -14.32
C GLU A 7 10.16 1.35 -15.42
N ASN A 8 9.05 0.67 -15.65
CA ASN A 8 8.90 -0.34 -16.70
C ASN A 8 9.80 -1.57 -16.55
N SER A 9 10.62 -1.65 -15.51
CA SER A 9 11.59 -2.73 -15.40
C SER A 9 11.49 -3.51 -14.09
N VAL A 10 11.19 -2.86 -12.99
CA VAL A 10 11.12 -3.53 -11.70
C VAL A 10 9.67 -3.88 -11.44
N LYS A 11 9.39 -5.17 -11.18
CA LYS A 11 8.03 -5.68 -11.00
C LYS A 11 7.96 -6.48 -9.71
N VAL A 12 6.85 -6.34 -9.01
CA VAL A 12 6.61 -7.14 -7.81
C VAL A 12 5.13 -7.52 -7.78
N ASP A 13 4.86 -8.77 -7.42
CA ASP A 13 3.49 -9.25 -7.27
C ASP A 13 2.97 -8.85 -5.90
N ILE A 14 1.80 -8.22 -5.87
CA ILE A 14 1.17 -7.77 -4.65
C ILE A 14 -0.32 -8.09 -4.76
N GLU A 15 -0.87 -8.66 -3.71
CA GLU A 15 -2.30 -8.97 -3.69
C GLU A 15 -3.12 -7.72 -3.99
N ASP A 16 -4.19 -7.88 -4.79
CA ASP A 16 -5.00 -6.75 -5.24
C ASP A 16 -5.44 -5.84 -4.09
N ARG A 17 -5.88 -6.42 -2.98
CA ARG A 17 -6.33 -5.63 -1.85
C ARG A 17 -5.21 -4.79 -1.26
N ALA A 18 -4.05 -5.39 -1.08
CA ALA A 18 -2.88 -4.66 -0.56
C ALA A 18 -2.43 -3.61 -1.56
N LEU A 19 -2.43 -3.95 -2.85
CA LEU A 19 -2.00 -3.02 -3.89
C LEU A 19 -2.90 -1.79 -3.95
N THR A 20 -4.21 -1.97 -3.75
CA THR A 20 -5.15 -0.85 -3.70
C THR A 20 -4.76 0.13 -2.60
N HIS A 21 -4.44 -0.38 -1.41
CA HIS A 21 -4.09 0.47 -0.28
C HIS A 21 -2.74 1.15 -0.51
N ILE A 22 -1.77 0.42 -1.08
CA ILE A 22 -0.47 0.99 -1.41
C ILE A 22 -0.63 2.11 -2.44
N GLN A 23 -1.45 1.90 -3.47
CA GLN A 23 -1.69 2.93 -4.47
C GLN A 23 -2.24 4.21 -3.85
N LEU A 24 -3.17 4.08 -2.92
CA LEU A 24 -3.75 5.25 -2.26
C LEU A 24 -2.71 6.03 -1.47
N VAL A 25 -1.85 5.32 -0.74
CA VAL A 25 -0.79 5.96 0.05
C VAL A 25 0.23 6.65 -0.84
N ILE A 26 0.68 5.96 -1.89
CA ILE A 26 1.66 6.53 -2.82
C ILE A 26 1.07 7.77 -3.50
N THR A 27 -0.17 7.68 -3.97
CA THR A 27 -0.82 8.80 -4.63
C THR A 27 -0.92 9.99 -3.69
N ALA A 28 -1.31 9.78 -2.44
CA ALA A 28 -1.43 10.88 -1.48
C ALA A 28 -0.09 11.55 -1.23
N LYS A 29 0.99 10.76 -1.11
CA LYS A 29 2.32 11.32 -0.90
C LYS A 29 2.75 12.16 -2.09
N LEU A 30 2.59 11.63 -3.29
CA LEU A 30 3.05 12.33 -4.49
C LEU A 30 2.22 13.58 -4.78
N ARG A 31 0.94 13.58 -4.43
CA ARG A 31 0.12 14.77 -4.60
C ARG A 31 0.57 15.90 -3.68
N ARG A 32 1.26 15.58 -2.60
CA ARG A 32 1.84 16.59 -1.71
C ARG A 32 3.28 16.91 -2.08
N GLY A 33 3.81 16.30 -3.14
CA GLY A 33 5.18 16.53 -3.56
C GLY A 33 6.20 15.89 -2.63
N GLU A 34 5.86 14.82 -1.95
CA GLU A 34 6.73 14.17 -0.96
C GLU A 34 7.30 12.87 -1.52
N PRO A 35 8.56 12.87 -1.94
CA PRO A 35 9.19 11.62 -2.40
C PRO A 35 9.52 10.72 -1.20
N PHE A 36 9.66 9.42 -1.49
CA PHE A 36 9.93 8.44 -0.42
C PHE A 36 10.41 7.14 -1.03
N GLY A 37 11.01 6.28 -0.19
CA GLY A 37 11.40 4.95 -0.61
C GLY A 37 10.25 3.97 -0.44
N PHE A 38 10.24 2.92 -1.26
CA PHE A 38 9.29 1.83 -1.12
C PHE A 38 10.09 0.53 -1.16
N THR A 39 9.99 -0.26 -0.09
CA THR A 39 10.75 -1.49 0.06
C THR A 39 9.81 -2.67 0.17
N TRP A 40 10.15 -3.76 -0.51
CA TRP A 40 9.42 -5.02 -0.36
C TRP A 40 10.41 -6.16 -0.24
N LYS A 41 9.91 -7.26 0.30
CA LYS A 41 10.70 -8.45 0.45
C LYS A 41 10.55 -9.31 -0.80
N ASP A 42 11.67 -9.72 -1.37
CA ASP A 42 11.65 -10.56 -2.55
C ASP A 42 11.24 -11.98 -2.18
N ASP A 43 10.70 -12.70 -3.18
CA ASP A 43 10.34 -14.09 -3.01
C ASP A 43 11.56 -14.92 -2.65
N VAL A 44 11.35 -15.92 -1.80
CA VAL A 44 12.42 -16.86 -1.41
C VAL A 44 13.02 -17.50 -2.65
N SER A 45 12.19 -17.80 -3.66
CA SER A 45 12.68 -18.41 -4.92
C SER A 45 13.67 -17.51 -5.65
N MET A 46 13.68 -16.23 -5.34
CA MET A 46 14.57 -15.24 -5.94
C MET A 46 15.69 -14.80 -4.99
N GLY A 47 15.96 -15.60 -3.97
CA GLY A 47 17.04 -15.33 -3.03
C GLY A 47 16.60 -14.76 -1.70
N GLY A 48 15.34 -14.37 -1.56
CA GLY A 48 14.80 -13.90 -0.28
C GLY A 48 15.31 -12.55 0.20
N GLY A 49 15.93 -11.77 -0.67
CA GLY A 49 16.37 -10.43 -0.31
C GLY A 49 15.24 -9.43 -0.29
N ARG A 50 15.61 -8.16 -0.38
CA ARG A 50 14.62 -7.09 -0.45
C ARG A 50 15.04 -6.07 -1.50
N THR A 51 14.04 -5.39 -2.06
CA THR A 51 14.25 -4.38 -3.10
C THR A 51 13.67 -3.07 -2.61
N THR A 52 14.40 -1.99 -2.79
CA THR A 52 13.92 -0.65 -2.48
C THR A 52 13.98 0.20 -3.74
N VAL A 53 12.90 0.93 -4.01
CA VAL A 53 12.86 1.90 -5.11
C VAL A 53 12.58 3.27 -4.54
N TRP A 54 13.07 4.30 -5.22
CA TRP A 54 12.84 5.69 -4.83
C TRP A 54 11.69 6.24 -5.67
N ILE A 55 10.61 6.63 -5.02
CA ILE A 55 9.39 7.08 -5.69
C ILE A 55 9.27 8.59 -5.56
N HIS A 56 9.09 9.26 -6.70
CA HIS A 56 8.94 10.71 -6.76
C HIS A 56 7.97 11.05 -7.89
N ALA A 57 7.66 12.33 -8.03
CA ALA A 57 6.63 12.76 -8.98
C ALA A 57 6.96 12.40 -10.43
N GLY A 58 8.24 12.23 -10.76
CA GLY A 58 8.66 11.84 -12.11
C GLY A 58 8.74 10.34 -12.34
N SER A 59 8.48 9.53 -11.32
CA SER A 59 8.57 8.08 -11.47
C SER A 59 7.44 7.55 -12.35
N SER A 60 7.77 6.57 -13.20
CA SER A 60 6.76 5.86 -13.99
C SER A 60 6.26 4.68 -13.17
N LEU A 61 5.01 4.75 -12.76
CA LEU A 61 4.40 3.74 -11.86
C LEU A 61 3.19 3.14 -12.55
N VAL A 62 3.10 1.82 -12.50
CA VAL A 62 1.93 1.11 -13.02
C VAL A 62 1.43 0.15 -11.94
N TYR A 63 0.12 0.20 -11.71
CA TYR A 63 -0.55 -0.70 -10.78
C TYR A 63 -1.50 -1.57 -11.61
N LYS A 64 -1.16 -2.83 -11.77
CA LYS A 64 -1.98 -3.76 -12.54
C LYS A 64 -2.73 -4.65 -11.57
N TYR A 65 -4.04 -4.71 -11.73
CA TYR A 65 -4.90 -5.51 -10.86
C TYR A 65 -5.37 -6.75 -11.59
N HIS A 66 -5.44 -7.85 -10.86
CA HIS A 66 -5.94 -9.10 -11.43
C HIS A 66 -7.45 -9.03 -11.62
N GLY A 67 -8.18 -8.55 -10.62
CA GLY A 67 -9.63 -8.46 -10.67
C GLY A 67 -10.09 -7.09 -11.15
N SER A 68 -11.32 -7.01 -11.62
CA SER A 68 -11.91 -5.75 -12.08
C SER A 68 -12.65 -5.01 -10.97
N ARG A 69 -12.98 -5.70 -9.88
CA ARG A 69 -13.71 -5.08 -8.76
C ARG A 69 -12.73 -4.44 -7.80
N GLN A 70 -12.96 -3.18 -7.48
CA GLN A 70 -12.09 -2.48 -6.55
C GLN A 70 -12.40 -2.95 -5.13
N PRO A 71 -11.37 -3.37 -4.37
CA PRO A 71 -11.56 -3.75 -2.96
C PRO A 71 -12.01 -2.56 -2.12
N SER A 72 -12.72 -2.85 -1.04
CA SER A 72 -13.10 -1.81 -0.10
C SER A 72 -11.86 -1.33 0.66
N VAL A 73 -11.89 -0.07 1.09
CA VAL A 73 -10.74 0.58 1.72
C VAL A 73 -10.83 0.41 3.23
N ASN A 74 -9.72 -0.03 3.84
CA ASN A 74 -9.55 -0.11 5.27
C ASN A 74 -8.71 1.08 5.72
N ARG A 75 -9.34 2.07 6.34
CA ARG A 75 -8.64 3.30 6.72
C ARG A 75 -7.50 3.02 7.69
N ALA A 76 -7.67 2.08 8.61
CA ALA A 76 -6.61 1.74 9.55
C ALA A 76 -5.37 1.25 8.82
N TRP A 77 -5.56 0.52 7.73
CA TRP A 77 -4.43 0.06 6.92
C TRP A 77 -3.75 1.22 6.22
N ILE A 78 -4.55 2.14 5.65
CA ILE A 78 -3.98 3.34 5.02
C ILE A 78 -3.13 4.11 6.03
N GLU A 79 -3.62 4.28 7.26
CA GLU A 79 -2.87 5.01 8.28
C GLU A 79 -1.58 4.30 8.66
N ALA A 80 -1.63 2.97 8.79
CA ALA A 80 -0.44 2.20 9.13
C ALA A 80 0.60 2.27 8.02
N LEU A 81 0.17 2.16 6.76
CA LEU A 81 1.08 2.26 5.63
C LEU A 81 1.66 3.65 5.50
N ALA A 82 0.84 4.69 5.68
CA ALA A 82 1.32 6.07 5.62
C ALA A 82 2.35 6.34 6.71
N PHE A 83 2.17 5.75 7.88
CA PHE A 83 3.14 5.88 8.97
C PHE A 83 4.51 5.35 8.53
N THR A 84 4.54 4.19 7.88
CA THR A 84 5.82 3.66 7.40
C THR A 84 6.41 4.56 6.30
N ALA A 85 5.57 5.10 5.41
CA ALA A 85 6.04 5.94 4.33
C ALA A 85 6.69 7.22 4.83
N ASN A 86 6.28 7.70 6.00
CA ASN A 86 6.83 8.91 6.59
C ASN A 86 8.09 8.66 7.40
N ALA A 87 8.43 7.40 7.66
CA ALA A 87 9.63 7.05 8.39
C ALA A 87 10.84 7.04 7.47
N PRO A 88 12.06 7.24 8.03
CA PRO A 88 13.26 7.21 7.18
C PRO A 88 13.46 5.91 6.42
N SER A 89 12.94 4.80 6.94
CA SER A 89 13.06 3.51 6.26
C SER A 89 12.14 3.38 5.05
N GLY A 90 11.15 4.28 4.90
CA GLY A 90 10.25 4.29 3.76
C GLY A 90 9.05 3.38 3.91
N LEU A 91 8.23 3.40 2.87
CA LEU A 91 6.99 2.61 2.84
C LEU A 91 7.30 1.13 2.74
N TYR A 92 6.65 0.32 3.55
CA TYR A 92 6.66 -1.12 3.36
C TYR A 92 5.29 -1.69 3.74
N LEU A 93 4.98 -2.85 3.17
CA LEU A 93 3.68 -3.47 3.39
C LEU A 93 3.62 -4.07 4.80
N VAL A 94 2.68 -3.57 5.60
CA VAL A 94 2.41 -4.13 6.91
C VAL A 94 1.15 -4.99 6.82
N PRO A 95 0.98 -5.96 7.72
CA PRO A 95 -0.24 -6.76 7.73
C PRO A 95 -1.47 -5.89 7.92
N GLU A 96 -2.58 -6.29 7.33
CA GLU A 96 -3.81 -5.51 7.43
C GLU A 96 -4.31 -5.51 8.87
N PRO A 97 -4.47 -4.33 9.49
CA PRO A 97 -5.03 -4.25 10.84
C PRO A 97 -6.55 -4.43 10.80
N ALA A 98 -7.15 -4.61 11.96
CA ALA A 98 -8.60 -4.66 12.04
C ALA A 98 -9.18 -3.32 11.57
N ASP A 99 -10.31 -3.39 10.85
CA ASP A 99 -10.97 -2.19 10.35
C ASP A 99 -11.67 -1.49 11.51
N GLN A 100 -11.10 -0.39 11.97
CA GLN A 100 -11.62 0.35 13.11
C GLN A 100 -12.77 1.28 12.75
N GLN A 101 -13.15 1.31 11.49
CA GLN A 101 -14.33 2.06 11.07
C GLN A 101 -15.62 1.29 11.32
N GLN A 102 -15.55 0.01 11.68
CA GLN A 102 -16.70 -0.79 12.02
C GLN A 102 -17.36 -0.18 13.24
N PRO A 103 -18.54 0.25 13.15
CA PRO A 103 -19.24 0.79 14.31
C PRO A 103 -19.55 -0.32 15.28
N ASP A 104 -19.42 -0.43 15.23
CA ASP A 104 -19.69 -0.96 15.84
C ASP A 104 -20.58 -0.98 16.20
N GLY A 105 -20.67 -1.00 15.49
CA GLY A 105 -21.32 -1.16 15.77
C GLY A 105 -21.49 -0.95 16.29
N SER A 106 -21.54 -0.63 15.91
CA SER A 106 -21.71 -0.42 16.43
C SER A 106 -21.53 0.24 17.01
N GLU A 107 -21.64 0.72 16.76
CA GLU A 107 -21.61 1.25 17.23
C GLU A 107 -21.85 1.76 17.54
N SER A 108 -22.36 1.81 17.21
CA SER A 108 -22.66 2.00 17.46
C SER A 108 -23.03 2.18 17.73
N ALA A 109 -23.63 2.13 17.68
CA ALA A 109 -23.97 1.95 17.98
C ALA A 109 -24.00 2.22 18.60
N LEU A 110 -24.35 2.33 18.51
CA LEU A 110 -24.34 2.32 19.09
C LEU A 110 -24.31 2.81 19.63
N THR A 111 -24.59 3.02 19.60
CA THR A 111 -24.50 3.17 19.95
C THR A 111 -24.63 3.55 20.12
N ARG A 112 -25.24 3.51 19.99
CA ARG A 112 -25.26 3.43 19.97
C ARG A 112 -25.29 3.39 20.35
N SER A 113 -25.75 3.45 20.28
CA SER A 113 -25.76 3.21 20.59
C SER A 113 -25.49 3.23 20.48
#